data_f59399481ef886bf827deb318e13cd4e
#
_entry.id   f59399481ef886bf827deb318e13cd4e
#
_cell.length_a   1.000
_cell.length_b   1.000
_cell.length_c   1.000
_cell.angle_alpha   90.00
_cell.angle_beta   90.00
_cell.angle_gamma   90.00
#
_symmetry.space_group_name_H-M   'P 1'
#
loop_
_entity.id
_entity.type
_entity.pdbx_description
1 polymer ?
#
loop_
_entity_poly.entity_id
_entity_poly.type
_entity_poly.pdbx_seq_one_letter_code
_entity_poly.pdbx_strand_id
1 'polypeptide(L)'
;SACAACEEKGYEVSDMCKGCVAHPCREVCPVGAISMKKGRSYIDQEKCIKCGKCKSVCPYDAISKKERPCAKACGVNAIGSDKMGRAHIDNDKCVSCGMCMVSCPFGAISDKSQIFQLGRTLKEGGEIIAEIAPAFVGQFGPNITPRHIKAALQELGFAEVYEVALGADIGAIAEAHHYVEKVVTGELPFLLTSCCPAWSMLAKKYFPDLADQVSQELTPMVATARTIKLEHPNAKVVFIGPCASKKLEASRRTVRSDVDFVI
;
A
#
# COMPACT_ATOMS: atom_id res chain seq x y z
N SER A 1 -17.82 -13.44 -4.43
CA SER A 1 -16.85 -12.61 -3.71
C SER A 1 -17.29 -11.15 -3.77
N ALA A 2 -17.18 -10.42 -2.68
CA ALA A 2 -17.50 -8.99 -2.62
C ALA A 2 -16.74 -8.18 -3.69
N CYS A 3 -15.52 -8.62 -4.03
CA CYS A 3 -14.71 -8.01 -5.08
C CYS A 3 -15.36 -8.09 -6.48
N ALA A 4 -16.10 -9.14 -6.78
CA ALA A 4 -16.81 -9.29 -8.06
C ALA A 4 -18.03 -8.35 -8.17
N ALA A 5 -18.55 -7.86 -7.05
CA ALA A 5 -19.64 -6.87 -7.02
C ALA A 5 -19.16 -5.43 -7.28
N CYS A 6 -17.84 -5.16 -7.21
CA CYS A 6 -17.28 -3.87 -7.59
C CYS A 6 -17.25 -3.74 -9.10
N GLU A 7 -18.05 -2.83 -9.64
CA GLU A 7 -18.04 -2.54 -11.07
C GLU A 7 -16.68 -2.00 -11.53
N GLU A 8 -16.28 -2.42 -12.72
CA GLU A 8 -15.09 -1.88 -13.38
C GLU A 8 -15.32 -0.40 -13.77
N LYS A 9 -14.23 0.25 -14.21
CA LYS A 9 -14.30 1.59 -14.76
C LYS A 9 -15.40 1.68 -15.82
N GLY A 10 -16.32 2.60 -15.65
CA GLY A 10 -17.44 2.82 -16.57
C GLY A 10 -18.05 4.19 -16.37
N TYR A 11 -19.05 4.48 -17.18
CA TYR A 11 -19.89 5.67 -17.04
C TYR A 11 -21.34 5.24 -16.95
N GLU A 12 -22.08 5.83 -16.03
CA GLU A 12 -23.51 5.57 -15.82
C GLU A 12 -24.28 6.87 -15.77
N VAL A 13 -25.49 6.83 -16.29
CA VAL A 13 -26.42 7.95 -16.23
C VAL A 13 -27.25 7.84 -14.96
N SER A 14 -27.19 8.86 -14.11
CA SER A 14 -27.95 8.96 -12.87
C SER A 14 -29.39 9.47 -13.12
N ASP A 15 -30.18 9.46 -12.05
CA ASP A 15 -31.56 10.02 -12.05
C ASP A 15 -31.62 11.53 -12.30
N MET A 16 -30.49 12.21 -12.21
CA MET A 16 -30.41 13.65 -12.53
C MET A 16 -30.57 13.97 -14.02
N CYS A 17 -30.54 12.95 -14.89
CA CYS A 17 -30.71 13.14 -16.34
C CYS A 17 -32.05 13.75 -16.67
N LYS A 18 -32.05 14.89 -17.34
CA LYS A 18 -33.28 15.67 -17.74
C LYS A 18 -33.79 15.28 -19.11
N GLY A 19 -33.13 14.34 -19.83
CA GLY A 19 -33.57 13.97 -21.19
C GLY A 19 -33.56 15.14 -22.16
N CYS A 20 -32.54 16.02 -22.09
CA CYS A 20 -32.49 17.27 -22.87
C CYS A 20 -32.57 17.00 -24.37
N VAL A 21 -33.30 17.87 -25.10
CA VAL A 21 -33.57 17.70 -26.54
C VAL A 21 -32.30 17.67 -27.39
N ALA A 22 -31.30 18.48 -27.03
CA ALA A 22 -30.06 18.59 -27.78
C ALA A 22 -29.14 17.35 -27.64
N HIS A 23 -29.37 16.48 -26.64
CA HIS A 23 -28.62 15.27 -26.39
C HIS A 23 -27.07 15.37 -26.52
N PRO A 24 -26.40 16.37 -25.91
CA PRO A 24 -24.99 16.63 -26.15
C PRO A 24 -24.12 15.41 -25.83
N CYS A 25 -24.49 14.60 -24.83
CA CYS A 25 -23.82 13.39 -24.49
C CYS A 25 -23.83 12.31 -25.60
N ARG A 26 -24.95 12.23 -26.35
CA ARG A 26 -25.08 11.32 -27.50
C ARG A 26 -24.25 11.81 -28.69
N GLU A 27 -24.38 13.10 -28.99
CA GLU A 27 -23.70 13.72 -30.14
C GLU A 27 -22.16 13.67 -30.02
N VAL A 28 -21.62 13.79 -28.80
CA VAL A 28 -20.18 13.73 -28.56
C VAL A 28 -19.61 12.30 -28.55
N CYS A 29 -20.48 11.28 -28.52
CA CYS A 29 -20.04 9.90 -28.38
C CYS A 29 -19.44 9.35 -29.68
N PRO A 30 -18.12 9.08 -29.75
CA PRO A 30 -17.47 8.70 -31.01
C PRO A 30 -17.87 7.30 -31.51
N VAL A 31 -18.44 6.47 -30.64
CA VAL A 31 -18.84 5.08 -30.96
C VAL A 31 -20.35 4.86 -30.89
N GLY A 32 -21.14 5.93 -30.75
CA GLY A 32 -22.58 5.83 -30.70
C GLY A 32 -23.14 4.95 -29.55
N ALA A 33 -22.42 4.85 -28.44
CA ALA A 33 -22.83 4.00 -27.31
C ALA A 33 -23.96 4.58 -26.47
N ILE A 34 -24.47 5.79 -26.80
CA ILE A 34 -25.52 6.46 -26.02
C ILE A 34 -26.82 6.49 -26.78
N SER A 35 -27.85 5.95 -26.18
CA SER A 35 -29.24 5.95 -26.69
C SER A 35 -30.18 6.53 -25.67
N MET A 36 -31.42 6.82 -26.13
CA MET A 36 -32.48 7.27 -25.23
C MET A 36 -33.39 6.10 -24.84
N LYS A 37 -33.57 5.90 -23.53
CA LYS A 37 -34.49 4.89 -22.98
C LYS A 37 -35.40 5.57 -21.94
N LYS A 38 -36.71 5.47 -22.11
CA LYS A 38 -37.71 6.05 -21.17
C LYS A 38 -37.44 7.53 -20.84
N GLY A 39 -37.13 8.35 -21.85
CA GLY A 39 -36.87 9.78 -21.70
C GLY A 39 -35.51 10.15 -21.06
N ARG A 40 -34.64 9.21 -20.83
CA ARG A 40 -33.29 9.44 -20.27
C ARG A 40 -32.20 8.84 -21.16
N SER A 41 -31.00 9.40 -21.09
CA SER A 41 -29.85 8.81 -21.75
C SER A 41 -29.51 7.48 -21.12
N TYR A 42 -29.06 6.52 -21.93
CA TYR A 42 -28.59 5.19 -21.53
C TYR A 42 -27.27 4.93 -22.22
N ILE A 43 -26.28 4.47 -21.47
CA ILE A 43 -24.95 4.12 -21.98
C ILE A 43 -24.85 2.60 -22.11
N ASP A 44 -24.69 2.14 -23.34
CA ASP A 44 -24.41 0.73 -23.64
C ASP A 44 -22.96 0.41 -23.22
N GLN A 45 -22.81 -0.38 -22.17
CA GLN A 45 -21.49 -0.68 -21.58
C GLN A 45 -20.62 -1.55 -22.49
N GLU A 46 -21.21 -2.33 -23.40
CA GLU A 46 -20.48 -3.18 -24.35
C GLU A 46 -19.85 -2.36 -25.48
N LYS A 47 -20.57 -1.32 -25.93
CA LYS A 47 -20.09 -0.38 -26.96
C LYS A 47 -19.21 0.73 -26.41
N CYS A 48 -19.34 1.04 -25.12
CA CYS A 48 -18.68 2.17 -24.49
C CYS A 48 -17.17 1.98 -24.36
N ILE A 49 -16.37 2.83 -25.02
CA ILE A 49 -14.90 2.85 -24.92
C ILE A 49 -14.40 3.60 -23.68
N LYS A 50 -15.27 4.00 -22.77
CA LYS A 50 -14.95 4.62 -21.46
C LYS A 50 -14.11 5.92 -21.56
N CYS A 51 -14.27 6.69 -22.64
CA CYS A 51 -13.48 7.90 -22.92
C CYS A 51 -13.88 9.13 -22.06
N GLY A 52 -15.08 9.15 -21.49
CA GLY A 52 -15.54 10.23 -20.61
C GLY A 52 -16.09 11.49 -21.28
N LYS A 53 -16.05 11.61 -22.59
CA LYS A 53 -16.55 12.80 -23.31
C LYS A 53 -17.99 13.16 -22.99
N CYS A 54 -18.85 12.15 -22.81
CA CYS A 54 -20.25 12.35 -22.46
C CYS A 54 -20.42 13.02 -21.08
N LYS A 55 -19.55 12.71 -20.12
CA LYS A 55 -19.56 13.36 -18.81
C LYS A 55 -19.19 14.84 -18.91
N SER A 56 -18.15 15.17 -19.68
CA SER A 56 -17.65 16.55 -19.77
C SER A 56 -18.65 17.53 -20.42
N VAL A 57 -19.56 17.04 -21.25
CA VAL A 57 -20.56 17.89 -21.94
C VAL A 57 -21.94 17.89 -21.29
N CYS A 58 -22.14 17.10 -20.22
CA CYS A 58 -23.43 17.06 -19.54
C CYS A 58 -23.63 18.29 -18.64
N PRO A 59 -24.56 19.21 -18.96
CA PRO A 59 -24.74 20.43 -18.17
C PRO A 59 -25.37 20.19 -16.79
N TYR A 60 -25.89 18.97 -16.56
CA TYR A 60 -26.53 18.58 -15.30
C TYR A 60 -25.67 17.66 -14.45
N ASP A 61 -24.44 17.42 -14.86
CA ASP A 61 -23.52 16.42 -14.23
C ASP A 61 -24.19 15.06 -13.96
N ALA A 62 -25.16 14.70 -14.82
CA ALA A 62 -25.98 13.48 -14.66
C ALA A 62 -25.23 12.20 -15.06
N ILE A 63 -23.98 12.30 -15.54
CA ILE A 63 -23.17 11.15 -15.92
C ILE A 63 -22.00 11.00 -14.93
N SER A 64 -22.06 9.94 -14.13
CA SER A 64 -21.03 9.62 -13.14
C SER A 64 -20.00 8.64 -13.69
N LYS A 65 -18.74 8.82 -13.30
CA LYS A 65 -17.66 7.84 -13.53
C LYS A 65 -17.70 6.82 -12.39
N LYS A 66 -17.92 5.57 -12.73
CA LYS A 66 -17.74 4.43 -11.82
C LYS A 66 -16.31 3.93 -11.90
N GLU A 67 -15.71 3.67 -10.78
CA GLU A 67 -14.35 3.13 -10.69
C GLU A 67 -14.20 2.42 -9.35
N ARG A 68 -13.52 1.27 -9.36
CA ARG A 68 -13.24 0.54 -8.12
C ARG A 68 -12.43 1.41 -7.17
N PRO A 69 -12.78 1.48 -5.87
CA PRO A 69 -12.02 2.27 -4.91
C PRO A 69 -10.54 1.89 -4.87
N CYS A 70 -10.21 0.60 -4.92
CA CYS A 70 -8.82 0.12 -4.95
C CYS A 70 -8.06 0.55 -6.21
N ALA A 71 -8.68 0.53 -7.39
CA ALA A 71 -8.06 0.97 -8.63
C ALA A 71 -7.89 2.50 -8.66
N LYS A 72 -8.90 3.24 -8.16
CA LYS A 72 -8.84 4.70 -8.04
C LYS A 72 -7.71 5.16 -7.11
N ALA A 73 -7.48 4.42 -6.01
CA ALA A 73 -6.43 4.71 -5.04
C ALA A 73 -5.03 4.27 -5.48
N CYS A 74 -4.92 3.50 -6.57
CA CYS A 74 -3.64 2.98 -7.03
C CYS A 74 -2.90 4.02 -7.87
N GLY A 75 -1.91 4.70 -7.28
CA GLY A 75 -1.13 5.74 -7.95
C GLY A 75 -0.28 5.25 -9.13
N VAL A 76 -0.05 3.94 -9.25
CA VAL A 76 0.74 3.33 -10.34
C VAL A 76 -0.12 2.51 -11.31
N ASN A 77 -1.45 2.60 -11.22
CA ASN A 77 -2.40 1.88 -12.09
C ASN A 77 -2.14 0.37 -12.18
N ALA A 78 -1.73 -0.25 -11.07
CA ALA A 78 -1.42 -1.68 -11.01
C ALA A 78 -2.65 -2.58 -10.80
N ILE A 79 -3.88 -2.04 -10.76
CA ILE A 79 -5.08 -2.82 -10.48
C ILE A 79 -5.99 -2.87 -11.71
N GLY A 80 -6.11 -4.05 -12.25
CA GLY A 80 -7.03 -4.42 -13.32
C GLY A 80 -8.11 -5.38 -12.84
N SER A 81 -8.68 -6.13 -13.79
CA SER A 81 -9.67 -7.18 -13.53
C SER A 81 -9.19 -8.52 -14.05
N ASP A 82 -9.50 -9.57 -13.33
CA ASP A 82 -9.36 -10.94 -13.82
C ASP A 82 -10.55 -11.34 -14.72
N LYS A 83 -10.51 -12.55 -15.25
CA LYS A 83 -11.57 -13.11 -16.14
C LYS A 83 -12.93 -13.24 -15.44
N MET A 84 -12.96 -13.20 -14.11
CA MET A 84 -14.18 -13.30 -13.30
C MET A 84 -14.65 -11.92 -12.80
N GLY A 85 -14.07 -10.84 -13.30
CA GLY A 85 -14.40 -9.48 -12.88
C GLY A 85 -13.89 -9.10 -11.50
N ARG A 86 -12.97 -9.85 -10.87
CA ARG A 86 -12.36 -9.51 -9.57
C ARG A 86 -11.12 -8.65 -9.77
N ALA A 87 -10.78 -7.85 -8.76
CA ALA A 87 -9.55 -7.06 -8.80
C ALA A 87 -8.33 -7.99 -8.94
N HIS A 88 -7.49 -7.68 -9.91
CA HIS A 88 -6.22 -8.34 -10.15
C HIS A 88 -5.09 -7.32 -10.00
N ILE A 89 -4.08 -7.66 -9.20
CA ILE A 89 -2.92 -6.81 -8.96
C ILE A 89 -1.79 -7.25 -9.89
N ASP A 90 -1.38 -6.36 -10.77
CA ASP A 90 -0.20 -6.52 -11.62
C ASP A 90 1.05 -6.29 -10.76
N ASN A 91 1.76 -7.37 -10.44
CA ASN A 91 2.94 -7.32 -9.56
C ASN A 91 4.12 -6.60 -10.20
N ASP A 92 4.20 -6.53 -11.52
CA ASP A 92 5.27 -5.82 -12.22
C ASP A 92 5.13 -4.31 -12.05
N LYS A 93 3.90 -3.81 -11.97
CA LYS A 93 3.59 -2.41 -11.69
C LYS A 93 3.49 -2.10 -10.20
N CYS A 94 3.04 -3.05 -9.40
CA CYS A 94 2.76 -2.83 -8.00
C CYS A 94 4.03 -2.46 -7.20
N VAL A 95 3.92 -1.44 -6.36
CA VAL A 95 4.97 -1.00 -5.42
C VAL A 95 4.65 -1.37 -3.96
N SER A 96 3.60 -2.15 -3.73
CA SER A 96 3.21 -2.68 -2.40
C SER A 96 2.91 -1.62 -1.34
N CYS A 97 2.42 -0.45 -1.74
CA CYS A 97 2.14 0.66 -0.83
C CYS A 97 0.94 0.44 0.12
N GLY A 98 0.07 -0.55 -0.17
CA GLY A 98 -1.09 -0.86 0.67
C GLY A 98 -2.35 0.01 0.45
N MET A 99 -2.30 1.05 -0.40
CA MET A 99 -3.44 1.96 -0.60
C MET A 99 -4.71 1.25 -1.07
N CYS A 100 -4.58 0.19 -1.83
CA CYS A 100 -5.71 -0.63 -2.27
C CYS A 100 -6.41 -1.36 -1.11
N MET A 101 -5.69 -1.74 -0.07
CA MET A 101 -6.25 -2.35 1.15
C MET A 101 -7.08 -1.34 1.92
N VAL A 102 -6.50 -0.17 2.19
CA VAL A 102 -7.14 0.93 2.94
C VAL A 102 -8.41 1.42 2.23
N SER A 103 -8.38 1.45 0.90
CA SER A 103 -9.49 1.97 0.09
C SER A 103 -10.57 0.94 -0.22
N CYS A 104 -10.38 -0.32 0.14
CA CYS A 104 -11.36 -1.37 -0.13
C CYS A 104 -12.45 -1.42 0.97
N PRO A 105 -13.69 -0.99 0.72
CA PRO A 105 -14.73 -0.97 1.76
C PRO A 105 -15.19 -2.38 2.17
N PHE A 106 -14.83 -3.40 1.40
CA PHE A 106 -15.21 -4.79 1.64
C PHE A 106 -14.12 -5.62 2.32
N GLY A 107 -12.94 -5.06 2.59
CA GLY A 107 -11.79 -5.82 3.08
C GLY A 107 -11.37 -6.98 2.14
N ALA A 108 -11.67 -6.88 0.83
CA ALA A 108 -11.39 -7.94 -0.13
C ALA A 108 -9.90 -8.05 -0.51
N ILE A 109 -9.12 -7.04 -0.17
CA ILE A 109 -7.67 -7.02 -0.30
C ILE A 109 -7.11 -6.93 1.11
N SER A 110 -6.36 -7.94 1.50
CA SER A 110 -5.71 -8.03 2.82
C SER A 110 -4.22 -8.27 2.67
N ASP A 111 -3.49 -8.00 3.73
CA ASP A 111 -2.08 -8.38 3.82
C ASP A 111 -1.92 -9.87 4.17
N LYS A 112 -0.70 -10.34 4.13
CA LYS A 112 -0.35 -11.69 4.57
C LYS A 112 0.12 -11.66 6.03
N SER A 113 -0.80 -11.33 6.94
CA SER A 113 -0.52 -11.45 8.37
C SER A 113 -0.26 -12.90 8.77
N GLN A 114 0.75 -13.11 9.59
CA GLN A 114 1.17 -14.41 10.09
C GLN A 114 0.75 -14.66 11.54
N ILE A 115 -0.37 -14.05 11.96
CA ILE A 115 -0.88 -14.13 13.34
C ILE A 115 -1.10 -15.58 13.82
N PHE A 116 -1.55 -16.47 12.93
CA PHE A 116 -1.79 -17.87 13.31
C PHE A 116 -0.47 -18.61 13.56
N GLN A 117 0.51 -18.43 12.68
CA GLN A 117 1.85 -19.01 12.81
C GLN A 117 2.53 -18.51 14.09
N LEU A 118 2.45 -17.20 14.35
CA LEU A 118 2.97 -16.59 15.56
C LEU A 118 2.31 -17.15 16.81
N GLY A 119 0.98 -17.24 16.86
CA GLY A 119 0.24 -17.79 18.01
C GLY A 119 0.64 -19.23 18.29
N ARG A 120 0.87 -20.04 17.27
CA ARG A 120 1.40 -21.40 17.40
C ARG A 120 2.83 -21.39 17.99
N THR A 121 3.71 -20.55 17.46
CA THR A 121 5.11 -20.45 17.93
C THR A 121 5.18 -19.98 19.39
N LEU A 122 4.38 -18.99 19.77
CA LEU A 122 4.27 -18.54 21.18
C LEU A 122 3.84 -19.68 22.11
N LYS A 123 2.91 -20.54 21.67
CA LYS A 123 2.45 -21.69 22.44
C LYS A 123 3.50 -22.81 22.53
N GLU A 124 4.27 -23.01 21.46
CA GLU A 124 5.38 -24.01 21.42
C GLU A 124 6.55 -23.58 22.30
N GLY A 125 6.68 -22.29 22.60
CA GLY A 125 7.74 -21.70 23.41
C GLY A 125 9.00 -21.39 22.58
N GLY A 126 9.97 -20.78 23.24
CA GLY A 126 11.21 -20.32 22.63
C GLY A 126 11.41 -18.82 22.85
N GLU A 127 12.57 -18.33 22.46
CA GLU A 127 12.87 -16.91 22.54
C GLU A 127 12.24 -16.18 21.34
N ILE A 128 11.19 -15.41 21.61
CA ILE A 128 10.45 -14.66 20.60
C ILE A 128 10.51 -13.18 20.97
N ILE A 129 11.06 -12.37 20.09
CA ILE A 129 11.30 -10.94 20.31
C ILE A 129 10.43 -10.14 19.35
N ALA A 130 9.71 -9.16 19.89
CA ALA A 130 8.91 -8.24 19.09
C ALA A 130 9.73 -7.00 18.71
N GLU A 131 9.59 -6.55 17.47
CA GLU A 131 9.95 -5.21 17.04
C GLU A 131 8.68 -4.45 16.63
N ILE A 132 8.35 -3.39 17.36
CA ILE A 132 7.10 -2.65 17.19
C ILE A 132 7.30 -1.37 16.40
N ALA A 133 6.45 -1.17 15.39
CA ALA A 133 6.47 0.06 14.58
C ALA A 133 6.03 1.27 15.40
N PRO A 134 6.61 2.48 15.18
CA PRO A 134 6.26 3.70 15.93
C PRO A 134 4.79 4.10 15.85
N ALA A 135 4.05 3.56 14.90
CA ALA A 135 2.62 3.81 14.73
C ALA A 135 1.76 3.40 15.94
N PHE A 136 2.28 2.64 16.90
CA PHE A 136 1.55 2.27 18.12
C PHE A 136 1.28 3.46 19.05
N VAL A 137 2.10 4.51 18.97
CA VAL A 137 2.01 5.68 19.86
C VAL A 137 0.65 6.37 19.67
N GLY A 138 -0.05 6.56 20.81
CA GLY A 138 -1.36 7.22 20.82
C GLY A 138 -2.56 6.35 20.42
N GLN A 139 -2.37 5.11 19.96
CA GLN A 139 -3.49 4.24 19.54
C GLN A 139 -4.35 3.73 20.70
N PHE A 140 -3.78 3.62 21.89
CA PHE A 140 -4.43 3.03 23.07
C PHE A 140 -4.90 4.08 24.08
N GLY A 141 -4.95 5.34 23.66
CA GLY A 141 -5.37 6.47 24.52
C GLY A 141 -4.20 7.14 25.26
N PRO A 142 -4.47 8.31 25.89
CA PRO A 142 -3.41 9.19 26.42
C PRO A 142 -2.66 8.62 27.63
N ASN A 143 -3.28 7.66 28.33
CA ASN A 143 -2.70 7.09 29.55
C ASN A 143 -1.81 5.86 29.29
N ILE A 144 -1.77 5.36 28.05
CA ILE A 144 -0.98 4.20 27.66
C ILE A 144 0.36 4.66 27.10
N THR A 145 1.41 4.36 27.86
CA THR A 145 2.80 4.67 27.49
C THR A 145 3.45 3.49 26.74
N PRO A 146 4.59 3.71 26.05
CA PRO A 146 5.36 2.61 25.45
C PRO A 146 5.69 1.47 26.43
N ARG A 147 5.93 1.81 27.71
CA ARG A 147 6.19 0.81 28.77
C ARG A 147 5.01 -0.12 29.00
N HIS A 148 3.77 0.39 28.97
CA HIS A 148 2.57 -0.45 29.09
C HIS A 148 2.45 -1.43 27.91
N ILE A 149 2.73 -0.97 26.70
CA ILE A 149 2.70 -1.82 25.51
C ILE A 149 3.79 -2.91 25.58
N LYS A 150 5.00 -2.51 26.01
CA LYS A 150 6.10 -3.48 26.22
C LYS A 150 5.72 -4.55 27.23
N ALA A 151 5.17 -4.16 28.39
CA ALA A 151 4.71 -5.09 29.42
C ALA A 151 3.61 -6.02 28.89
N ALA A 152 2.61 -5.49 28.18
CA ALA A 152 1.52 -6.27 27.62
C ALA A 152 2.02 -7.32 26.60
N LEU A 153 2.99 -6.96 25.74
CA LEU A 153 3.60 -7.91 24.81
C LEU A 153 4.39 -8.99 25.55
N GLN A 154 5.10 -8.65 26.63
CA GLN A 154 5.79 -9.62 27.47
C GLN A 154 4.82 -10.59 28.15
N GLU A 155 3.66 -10.10 28.63
CA GLU A 155 2.59 -10.96 29.17
C GLU A 155 1.99 -11.90 28.11
N LEU A 156 2.01 -11.50 26.82
CA LEU A 156 1.61 -12.37 25.71
C LEU A 156 2.64 -13.45 25.36
N GLY A 157 3.84 -13.41 25.97
CA GLY A 157 4.88 -14.43 25.79
C GLY A 157 6.08 -13.99 24.94
N PHE A 158 6.19 -12.71 24.61
CA PHE A 158 7.42 -12.19 24.02
C PHE A 158 8.51 -12.03 25.09
N ALA A 159 9.73 -12.50 24.81
CA ALA A 159 10.88 -12.37 25.71
C ALA A 159 11.30 -10.91 25.86
N GLU A 160 11.39 -10.20 24.75
CA GLU A 160 11.72 -8.78 24.70
C GLU A 160 10.93 -8.03 23.63
N VAL A 161 10.96 -6.68 23.74
CA VAL A 161 10.27 -5.77 22.80
C VAL A 161 11.20 -4.61 22.48
N TYR A 162 11.52 -4.48 21.21
CA TYR A 162 12.31 -3.37 20.65
C TYR A 162 11.39 -2.41 19.89
N GLU A 163 11.73 -1.14 19.92
CA GLU A 163 11.07 -0.14 19.07
C GLU A 163 11.82 -0.02 17.74
N VAL A 164 11.11 -0.13 16.62
CA VAL A 164 11.69 0.03 15.28
C VAL A 164 12.29 1.43 15.07
N ALA A 165 11.92 2.40 15.91
CA ALA A 165 12.53 3.72 15.95
C ALA A 165 14.06 3.67 16.18
N LEU A 166 14.56 2.68 16.93
CA LEU A 166 16.00 2.47 17.11
C LEU A 166 16.71 2.24 15.75
N GLY A 167 16.13 1.38 14.90
CA GLY A 167 16.66 1.15 13.57
C GLY A 167 16.55 2.39 12.66
N ALA A 168 15.57 3.27 12.92
CA ALA A 168 15.48 4.54 12.21
C ALA A 168 16.60 5.51 12.60
N ASP A 169 16.97 5.57 13.88
CA ASP A 169 18.09 6.38 14.36
C ASP A 169 19.43 5.89 13.78
N ILE A 170 19.64 4.57 13.77
CA ILE A 170 20.83 3.94 13.14
C ILE A 170 20.90 4.30 11.65
N GLY A 171 19.79 4.16 10.93
CA GLY A 171 19.70 4.48 9.51
C GLY A 171 19.93 5.97 9.23
N ALA A 172 19.40 6.86 10.08
CA ALA A 172 19.57 8.29 9.93
C ALA A 172 21.05 8.71 10.06
N ILE A 173 21.79 8.09 10.98
CA ILE A 173 23.23 8.32 11.15
C ILE A 173 23.99 7.85 9.91
N ALA A 174 23.70 6.66 9.40
CA ALA A 174 24.34 6.11 8.19
C ALA A 174 24.03 6.98 6.96
N GLU A 175 22.76 7.39 6.76
CA GLU A 175 22.38 8.28 5.67
C GLU A 175 23.04 9.67 5.78
N ALA A 176 23.21 10.20 6.98
CA ALA A 176 23.92 11.47 7.21
C ALA A 176 25.39 11.38 6.81
N HIS A 177 26.07 10.28 7.14
CA HIS A 177 27.44 10.02 6.69
C HIS A 177 27.50 9.93 5.17
N HIS A 178 26.60 9.15 4.55
CA HIS A 178 26.54 9.02 3.10
C HIS A 178 26.27 10.37 2.41
N TYR A 179 25.41 11.20 2.99
CA TYR A 179 25.17 12.56 2.48
C TYR A 179 26.44 13.42 2.49
N VAL A 180 27.18 13.40 3.61
CA VAL A 180 28.44 14.16 3.70
C VAL A 180 29.48 13.63 2.71
N GLU A 181 29.61 12.33 2.57
CA GLU A 181 30.60 11.71 1.67
C GLU A 181 30.27 11.91 0.20
N LYS A 182 29.00 11.92 -0.21
CA LYS A 182 28.60 11.88 -1.63
C LYS A 182 28.00 13.18 -2.13
N VAL A 183 27.19 13.86 -1.32
CA VAL A 183 26.48 15.07 -1.75
C VAL A 183 27.31 16.32 -1.46
N VAL A 184 27.88 16.43 -0.25
CA VAL A 184 28.70 17.59 0.09
C VAL A 184 29.99 17.65 -0.76
N THR A 185 30.54 16.53 -1.14
CA THR A 185 31.70 16.45 -2.04
C THR A 185 31.37 16.72 -3.52
N GLY A 186 30.07 16.76 -3.87
CA GLY A 186 29.59 17.00 -5.22
C GLY A 186 29.59 15.75 -6.13
N GLU A 187 29.79 14.55 -5.57
CA GLU A 187 29.70 13.29 -6.32
C GLU A 187 28.24 12.97 -6.71
N LEU A 188 27.28 13.27 -5.81
CA LEU A 188 25.84 13.16 -6.09
C LEU A 188 25.18 14.55 -5.98
N PRO A 189 24.20 14.86 -6.84
CA PRO A 189 23.47 16.14 -6.77
C PRO A 189 22.56 16.23 -5.54
N PHE A 190 22.05 15.09 -5.04
CA PHE A 190 21.21 14.95 -3.85
C PHE A 190 21.15 13.47 -3.44
N LEU A 191 20.60 13.22 -2.25
CA LEU A 191 20.35 11.87 -1.74
C LEU A 191 18.85 11.69 -1.47
N LEU A 192 18.28 10.58 -1.92
CA LEU A 192 16.92 10.12 -1.63
C LEU A 192 16.96 9.03 -0.58
N THR A 193 16.24 9.19 0.53
CA THR A 193 16.25 8.21 1.63
C THR A 193 15.52 6.91 1.24
N SER A 194 15.88 5.78 1.85
CA SER A 194 15.35 4.45 1.52
C SER A 194 14.50 3.80 2.61
N CYS A 195 14.14 4.53 3.66
CA CYS A 195 13.39 3.99 4.81
C CYS A 195 12.01 3.40 4.47
N CYS A 196 11.45 3.74 3.30
CA CYS A 196 10.16 3.22 2.82
C CYS A 196 10.34 2.26 1.63
N PRO A 197 10.08 0.94 1.79
CA PRO A 197 10.24 -0.02 0.69
C PRO A 197 9.34 0.26 -0.53
N ALA A 198 8.15 0.83 -0.31
CA ALA A 198 7.26 1.20 -1.42
C ALA A 198 7.83 2.36 -2.24
N TRP A 199 8.42 3.35 -1.57
CA TRP A 199 9.09 4.47 -2.22
C TRP A 199 10.31 3.99 -3.03
N SER A 200 11.18 3.19 -2.42
CA SER A 200 12.37 2.66 -3.11
C SER A 200 11.99 1.82 -4.34
N MET A 201 10.89 1.04 -4.25
CA MET A 201 10.35 0.31 -5.40
C MET A 201 9.77 1.25 -6.47
N LEU A 202 9.09 2.32 -6.07
CA LEU A 202 8.56 3.32 -6.99
C LEU A 202 9.70 3.98 -7.75
N ALA A 203 10.72 4.45 -7.05
CA ALA A 203 11.90 5.06 -7.65
C ALA A 203 12.56 4.12 -8.67
N LYS A 204 12.88 2.89 -8.27
CA LYS A 204 13.53 1.90 -9.15
C LYS A 204 12.71 1.51 -10.38
N LYS A 205 11.37 1.43 -10.26
CA LYS A 205 10.49 1.00 -11.37
C LYS A 205 10.11 2.12 -12.32
N TYR A 206 9.88 3.32 -11.81
CA TYR A 206 9.27 4.41 -12.57
C TYR A 206 10.21 5.58 -12.81
N PHE A 207 11.32 5.65 -12.07
CA PHE A 207 12.34 6.69 -12.17
C PHE A 207 13.74 6.07 -12.15
N PRO A 208 14.07 5.17 -13.11
CA PRO A 208 15.36 4.46 -13.11
C PRO A 208 16.56 5.40 -13.14
N ASP A 209 16.43 6.56 -13.77
CA ASP A 209 17.48 7.58 -13.84
C ASP A 209 17.85 8.18 -12.47
N LEU A 210 16.97 8.00 -11.45
CA LEU A 210 17.20 8.43 -10.07
C LEU A 210 17.66 7.28 -9.15
N ALA A 211 17.86 6.09 -9.69
CA ALA A 211 18.16 4.90 -8.88
C ALA A 211 19.47 5.03 -8.10
N ASP A 212 20.47 5.68 -8.68
CA ASP A 212 21.79 5.89 -8.07
C ASP A 212 21.76 6.91 -6.93
N GLN A 213 20.76 7.79 -6.90
CA GLN A 213 20.56 8.76 -5.83
C GLN A 213 19.75 8.16 -4.64
N VAL A 214 19.18 6.98 -4.80
CA VAL A 214 18.45 6.31 -3.70
C VAL A 214 19.45 5.63 -2.77
N SER A 215 19.41 6.02 -1.48
CA SER A 215 20.19 5.40 -0.43
C SER A 215 20.05 3.87 -0.44
N GLN A 216 21.14 3.17 -0.21
CA GLN A 216 21.17 1.70 -0.09
C GLN A 216 21.08 1.25 1.37
N GLU A 217 20.87 2.19 2.30
CA GLU A 217 20.77 1.88 3.71
C GLU A 217 19.56 0.98 4.03
N LEU A 218 19.68 0.21 5.10
CA LEU A 218 18.63 -0.69 5.55
C LEU A 218 17.39 0.09 6.00
N THR A 219 16.23 -0.49 5.74
CA THR A 219 15.01 0.07 6.35
C THR A 219 15.04 -0.10 7.87
N PRO A 220 14.38 0.78 8.64
CA PRO A 220 14.36 0.70 10.11
C PRO A 220 13.99 -0.68 10.66
N MET A 221 13.01 -1.36 10.04
CA MET A 221 12.62 -2.72 10.41
C MET A 221 13.80 -3.70 10.25
N VAL A 222 14.44 -3.70 9.10
CA VAL A 222 15.56 -4.62 8.83
C VAL A 222 16.77 -4.31 9.73
N ALA A 223 17.06 -3.03 9.95
CA ALA A 223 18.14 -2.61 10.85
C ALA A 223 17.89 -3.08 12.28
N THR A 224 16.67 -2.89 12.82
CA THR A 224 16.29 -3.36 14.15
C THR A 224 16.37 -4.89 14.25
N ALA A 225 15.79 -5.61 13.28
CA ALA A 225 15.80 -7.07 13.29
C ALA A 225 17.24 -7.65 13.28
N ARG A 226 18.13 -7.07 12.48
CA ARG A 226 19.54 -7.48 12.44
C ARG A 226 20.26 -7.18 13.77
N THR A 227 20.00 -6.03 14.38
CA THR A 227 20.53 -5.71 15.72
C THR A 227 20.07 -6.75 16.74
N ILE A 228 18.77 -7.09 16.75
CA ILE A 228 18.23 -8.13 17.61
C ILE A 228 18.96 -9.47 17.39
N LYS A 229 19.16 -9.86 16.14
CA LYS A 229 19.85 -11.14 15.83
C LYS A 229 21.33 -11.16 16.21
N LEU A 230 22.00 -10.02 16.31
CA LEU A 230 23.37 -9.94 16.83
C LEU A 230 23.41 -10.21 18.34
N GLU A 231 22.43 -9.73 19.08
CA GLU A 231 22.33 -9.91 20.53
C GLU A 231 21.69 -11.27 20.89
N HIS A 232 20.71 -11.70 20.09
CA HIS A 232 19.91 -12.91 20.26
C HIS A 232 19.89 -13.77 18.99
N PRO A 233 20.98 -14.48 18.66
CA PRO A 233 21.11 -15.18 17.36
C PRO A 233 20.04 -16.23 17.07
N ASN A 234 19.47 -16.84 18.12
CA ASN A 234 18.47 -17.91 18.02
C ASN A 234 17.03 -17.41 18.18
N ALA A 235 16.83 -16.15 18.54
CA ALA A 235 15.50 -15.60 18.76
C ALA A 235 14.69 -15.55 17.46
N LYS A 236 13.36 -15.70 17.55
CA LYS A 236 12.41 -15.41 16.48
C LYS A 236 12.01 -13.94 16.53
N VAL A 237 12.29 -13.20 15.48
CA VAL A 237 11.94 -11.77 15.38
C VAL A 237 10.57 -11.59 14.74
N VAL A 238 9.72 -10.81 15.38
CA VAL A 238 8.35 -10.54 14.95
C VAL A 238 8.15 -9.05 14.74
N PHE A 239 7.90 -8.65 13.49
CA PHE A 239 7.51 -7.27 13.19
C PHE A 239 6.02 -7.05 13.45
N ILE A 240 5.71 -6.09 14.31
CA ILE A 240 4.34 -5.67 14.65
C ILE A 240 4.10 -4.26 14.10
N GLY A 241 3.27 -4.14 13.04
CA GLY A 241 3.02 -2.83 12.47
C GLY A 241 2.05 -2.83 11.29
N PRO A 242 1.47 -1.66 10.95
CA PRO A 242 0.41 -1.54 9.95
C PRO A 242 0.91 -1.50 8.50
N CYS A 243 2.23 -1.43 8.27
CA CYS A 243 2.80 -1.14 6.96
C CYS A 243 2.86 -2.39 6.05
N ALA A 244 1.96 -2.47 5.07
CA ALA A 244 1.94 -3.56 4.09
C ALA A 244 3.26 -3.72 3.33
N SER A 245 3.95 -2.61 3.04
CA SER A 245 5.22 -2.63 2.32
C SER A 245 6.34 -3.28 3.14
N LYS A 246 6.42 -2.99 4.44
CA LYS A 246 7.37 -3.62 5.35
C LYS A 246 7.07 -5.11 5.55
N LYS A 247 5.80 -5.49 5.68
CA LYS A 247 5.40 -6.91 5.76
C LYS A 247 5.81 -7.69 4.49
N LEU A 248 5.71 -7.08 3.32
CA LEU A 248 6.20 -7.69 2.09
C LEU A 248 7.73 -7.72 2.03
N GLU A 249 8.41 -6.66 2.48
CA GLU A 249 9.86 -6.59 2.55
C GLU A 249 10.44 -7.71 3.39
N ALA A 250 9.86 -7.97 4.57
CA ALA A 250 10.25 -9.07 5.44
C ALA A 250 10.22 -10.44 4.74
N SER A 251 9.28 -10.65 3.82
CA SER A 251 9.14 -11.91 3.08
C SER A 251 10.07 -12.05 1.86
N ARG A 252 10.79 -10.98 1.47
CA ARG A 252 11.66 -11.00 0.29
C ARG A 252 12.99 -11.67 0.60
N ARG A 253 13.29 -12.76 -0.11
CA ARG A 253 14.57 -13.49 0.02
C ARG A 253 15.79 -12.62 -0.30
N THR A 254 15.65 -11.64 -1.17
CA THR A 254 16.74 -10.73 -1.57
C THR A 254 17.13 -9.75 -0.49
N VAL A 255 16.22 -9.41 0.42
CA VAL A 255 16.48 -8.45 1.51
C VAL A 255 17.20 -9.13 2.69
N ARG A 256 16.91 -10.41 2.96
CA ARG A 256 17.40 -11.15 4.15
C ARG A 256 17.13 -10.31 5.40
N SER A 257 15.87 -10.06 5.67
CA SER A 257 15.42 -9.09 6.67
C SER A 257 15.72 -9.51 8.11
N ASP A 258 15.95 -10.81 8.35
CA ASP A 258 16.05 -11.43 9.68
C ASP A 258 14.75 -11.34 10.51
N VAL A 259 13.64 -10.95 9.89
CA VAL A 259 12.30 -10.98 10.45
C VAL A 259 11.65 -12.33 10.15
N ASP A 260 11.25 -13.05 11.18
CA ASP A 260 10.65 -14.40 11.06
C ASP A 260 9.14 -14.32 10.82
N PHE A 261 8.43 -13.38 11.47
CA PHE A 261 6.99 -13.19 11.34
C PHE A 261 6.60 -11.72 11.23
N VAL A 262 5.47 -11.47 10.58
CA VAL A 262 4.85 -10.13 10.44
C VAL A 262 3.37 -10.18 10.81
N ILE A 263 2.90 -9.22 11.61
CA ILE A 263 1.49 -9.07 12.02
C ILE A 263 1.04 -7.62 11.97
#